data_e2dbe1ac49e118f14abe04c2d5bf361d
#
_entry.id   e2dbe1ac49e118f14abe04c2d5bf361d
#
_cell.length_a   1.000
_cell.length_b   1.000
_cell.length_c   1.000
_cell.angle_alpha   90.00
_cell.angle_beta   90.00
_cell.angle_gamma   90.00
#
_symmetry.space_group_name_H-M   'P 1'
#
loop_
_entity.id
_entity.type
_entity.pdbx_description
1 polymer ?
#
loop_
_entity_poly.entity_id
_entity_poly.type
_entity_poly.pdbx_seq_one_letter_code
_entity_poly.pdbx_strand_id
1 'polypeptide(L)'
;MEGSVVGVTVDLSWQSSLFDIAPDAGAAPGGFDGVCRHELAHGAWVDVVPGWLRGADELFVRLLETTPWRGHELWMYDRTVPEPRVTHRWRIDAGEPADRPEPLLADMATELGERYDVAFTQVGANLYRDGADSVAWHGDRVAREMATSVVALVSLGATRPLRLRPTGGGASVSFPLASGDLLVMGGSCQRTWQHSVPKVRDCGPRISVQFRHAYPTGDRARRREIADTPVPQPR
;
A
#
# COMPACT_ATOMS: atom_id res chain seq x y z
N MET A 1 -12.91 17.00 13.53
CA MET A 1 -13.00 17.76 12.27
C MET A 1 -12.81 16.76 11.14
N GLU A 2 -13.86 16.52 10.38
CA GLU A 2 -13.83 15.67 9.19
C GLU A 2 -13.06 16.42 8.11
N GLY A 3 -11.97 15.83 7.64
CA GLY A 3 -11.22 16.36 6.53
C GLY A 3 -12.08 16.31 5.26
N SER A 4 -12.12 17.41 4.52
CA SER A 4 -12.81 17.48 3.24
C SER A 4 -12.24 16.45 2.28
N VAL A 5 -13.09 15.59 1.75
CA VAL A 5 -12.74 14.58 0.74
C VAL A 5 -13.15 15.14 -0.61
N VAL A 6 -12.19 15.39 -1.48
CA VAL A 6 -12.43 15.88 -2.84
C VAL A 6 -12.28 14.71 -3.82
N GLY A 7 -13.29 14.50 -4.66
CA GLY A 7 -13.18 13.60 -5.80
C GLY A 7 -12.17 14.15 -6.82
N VAL A 8 -11.24 13.33 -7.28
CA VAL A 8 -10.22 13.73 -8.25
C VAL A 8 -10.39 12.93 -9.51
N THR A 9 -10.62 13.59 -10.65
CA THR A 9 -10.49 12.98 -11.97
C THR A 9 -9.00 12.97 -12.32
N VAL A 10 -8.47 11.79 -12.65
CA VAL A 10 -7.06 11.63 -13.00
C VAL A 10 -6.99 11.33 -14.49
N ASP A 11 -6.46 12.28 -15.27
CA ASP A 11 -6.14 12.10 -16.67
C ASP A 11 -4.62 11.97 -16.79
N LEU A 12 -4.15 10.74 -16.95
CA LEU A 12 -2.72 10.42 -17.06
C LEU A 12 -2.48 9.57 -18.31
N SER A 13 -1.51 9.96 -19.13
CA SER A 13 -1.02 9.12 -20.23
C SER A 13 -0.11 8.03 -19.69
N TRP A 14 -0.41 6.79 -20.02
CA TRP A 14 0.40 5.61 -19.68
C TRP A 14 0.73 4.84 -20.97
N GLN A 15 1.96 4.36 -21.07
CA GLN A 15 2.39 3.46 -22.13
C GLN A 15 2.72 2.10 -21.52
N SER A 16 2.01 1.06 -21.95
CA SER A 16 2.24 -0.32 -21.51
C SER A 16 3.64 -0.81 -21.87
N SER A 17 4.18 -1.71 -21.05
CA SER A 17 5.45 -2.36 -21.33
C SER A 17 5.33 -3.26 -22.57
N LEU A 18 6.30 -3.20 -23.48
CA LEU A 18 6.36 -4.08 -24.66
C LEU A 18 6.60 -5.56 -24.30
N PHE A 19 6.95 -5.85 -23.05
CA PHE A 19 7.25 -7.21 -22.59
C PHE A 19 6.04 -7.92 -21.94
N ASP A 20 4.93 -7.23 -21.73
CA ASP A 20 3.70 -7.77 -21.12
C ASP A 20 2.70 -8.30 -22.18
N ILE A 21 3.16 -8.46 -23.44
CA ILE A 21 2.31 -8.94 -24.53
C ILE A 21 2.27 -10.48 -24.51
N ALA A 22 1.49 -11.04 -23.60
CA ALA A 22 0.85 -12.33 -23.81
C ALA A 22 -0.63 -12.06 -24.10
N PRO A 23 -1.13 -12.24 -25.31
CA PRO A 23 -2.42 -11.65 -25.73
C PRO A 23 -3.68 -12.25 -25.09
N ASP A 24 -3.62 -13.21 -24.19
CA ASP A 24 -4.82 -13.88 -23.68
C ASP A 24 -4.80 -14.33 -22.20
N ALA A 25 -3.77 -14.01 -21.44
CA ALA A 25 -3.77 -14.32 -20.03
C ALA A 25 -3.99 -13.02 -19.23
N GLY A 26 -5.23 -12.79 -18.81
CA GLY A 26 -5.57 -11.66 -17.93
C GLY A 26 -4.66 -11.56 -16.71
N ALA A 27 -4.69 -10.44 -16.01
CA ALA A 27 -3.87 -10.23 -14.82
C ALA A 27 -4.10 -11.36 -13.79
N ALA A 28 -3.03 -11.98 -13.32
CA ALA A 28 -3.08 -13.11 -12.39
C ALA A 28 -1.85 -13.15 -11.47
N PRO A 29 -2.02 -13.50 -10.18
CA PRO A 29 -0.92 -13.73 -9.27
C PRO A 29 -0.02 -14.85 -9.77
N GLY A 30 1.28 -14.77 -9.46
CA GLY A 30 2.26 -15.84 -9.65
C GLY A 30 2.53 -16.60 -8.36
N GLY A 31 3.35 -17.66 -8.45
CA GLY A 31 3.81 -18.38 -7.28
C GLY A 31 4.83 -17.61 -6.43
N PHE A 32 5.27 -18.25 -5.34
CA PHE A 32 6.24 -17.66 -4.40
C PHE A 32 7.65 -18.28 -4.53
N ASP A 33 7.93 -19.01 -5.61
CA ASP A 33 9.21 -19.70 -5.79
C ASP A 33 10.42 -18.77 -5.84
N GLY A 34 10.20 -17.52 -6.27
CA GLY A 34 11.23 -16.47 -6.36
C GLY A 34 11.32 -15.56 -5.13
N VAL A 35 10.70 -15.91 -4.01
CA VAL A 35 10.70 -15.05 -2.82
C VAL A 35 12.11 -14.83 -2.28
N CYS A 36 12.50 -13.56 -2.13
CA CYS A 36 13.74 -13.14 -1.49
C CYS A 36 13.43 -12.48 -0.14
N ARG A 37 13.77 -13.18 0.97
CA ARG A 37 13.58 -12.64 2.32
C ARG A 37 14.79 -11.84 2.78
N HIS A 38 14.51 -10.65 3.26
CA HIS A 38 15.46 -9.76 3.92
C HIS A 38 15.12 -9.68 5.41
N GLU A 39 15.97 -10.26 6.25
CA GLU A 39 15.84 -10.13 7.69
C GLU A 39 16.29 -8.74 8.12
N LEU A 40 15.47 -8.10 8.93
CA LEU A 40 15.72 -6.77 9.48
C LEU A 40 15.90 -6.87 11.01
N ALA A 41 16.42 -5.81 11.63
CA ALA A 41 16.58 -5.79 13.08
C ALA A 41 15.23 -5.91 13.82
N HIS A 42 15.30 -6.41 15.05
CA HIS A 42 14.16 -6.55 15.97
C HIS A 42 13.09 -7.58 15.55
N GLY A 43 13.45 -8.59 14.75
CA GLY A 43 12.49 -9.58 14.25
C GLY A 43 11.53 -9.05 13.19
N ALA A 44 11.87 -7.96 12.54
CA ALA A 44 11.21 -7.49 11.33
C ALA A 44 11.80 -8.20 10.12
N TRP A 45 11.01 -8.37 9.07
CA TRP A 45 11.45 -8.94 7.80
C TRP A 45 10.69 -8.35 6.62
N VAL A 46 11.30 -8.45 5.44
CA VAL A 46 10.69 -8.07 4.17
C VAL A 46 10.89 -9.19 3.16
N ASP A 47 9.80 -9.68 2.57
CA ASP A 47 9.83 -10.55 1.40
C ASP A 47 9.62 -9.72 0.14
N VAL A 48 10.41 -10.01 -0.89
CA VAL A 48 10.24 -9.42 -2.22
C VAL A 48 10.08 -10.55 -3.24
N VAL A 49 9.07 -10.44 -4.09
CA VAL A 49 8.83 -11.36 -5.21
C VAL A 49 8.72 -10.54 -6.48
N PRO A 50 9.80 -10.44 -7.27
CA PRO A 50 9.78 -9.72 -8.53
C PRO A 50 8.80 -10.35 -9.52
N GLY A 51 8.00 -9.51 -10.19
CA GLY A 51 7.06 -9.95 -11.23
C GLY A 51 5.99 -10.92 -10.72
N TRP A 52 5.64 -10.86 -9.43
CA TRP A 52 4.62 -11.74 -8.83
C TRP A 52 3.26 -11.64 -9.54
N LEU A 53 2.84 -10.45 -9.91
CA LEU A 53 1.61 -10.23 -10.68
C LEU A 53 1.92 -10.16 -12.17
N ARG A 54 1.49 -11.15 -12.92
CA ARG A 54 1.49 -11.12 -14.39
C ARG A 54 0.34 -10.25 -14.87
N GLY A 55 0.45 -9.63 -16.05
CA GLY A 55 -0.57 -8.71 -16.59
C GLY A 55 -0.77 -7.46 -15.71
N ALA A 56 0.26 -7.04 -14.99
CA ALA A 56 0.21 -5.92 -14.06
C ALA A 56 -0.21 -4.59 -14.73
N ASP A 57 0.17 -4.39 -15.99
CA ASP A 57 -0.18 -3.17 -16.74
C ASP A 57 -1.68 -3.12 -17.06
N GLU A 58 -2.31 -4.27 -17.30
CA GLU A 58 -3.77 -4.35 -17.49
C GLU A 58 -4.51 -3.95 -16.19
N LEU A 59 -4.08 -4.50 -15.05
CA LEU A 59 -4.64 -4.12 -13.75
C LEU A 59 -4.40 -2.64 -13.45
N PHE A 60 -3.21 -2.11 -13.80
CA PHE A 60 -2.88 -0.70 -13.61
C PHE A 60 -3.88 0.20 -14.33
N VAL A 61 -4.10 -0.03 -15.65
CA VAL A 61 -5.03 0.76 -16.46
C VAL A 61 -6.44 0.67 -15.90
N ARG A 62 -6.91 -0.55 -15.61
CA ARG A 62 -8.25 -0.77 -15.06
C ARG A 62 -8.47 -0.03 -13.74
N LEU A 63 -7.52 -0.13 -12.79
CA LEU A 63 -7.62 0.59 -11.52
C LEU A 63 -7.53 2.11 -11.69
N LEU A 64 -6.69 2.59 -12.61
CA LEU A 64 -6.57 4.00 -12.90
C LEU A 64 -7.90 4.61 -13.34
N GLU A 65 -8.63 3.91 -14.21
CA GLU A 65 -9.88 4.36 -14.80
C GLU A 65 -11.11 4.17 -13.90
N THR A 66 -11.15 3.05 -13.15
CA THR A 66 -12.37 2.65 -12.43
C THR A 66 -12.39 3.02 -10.96
N THR A 67 -11.22 3.29 -10.35
CA THR A 67 -11.16 3.58 -8.92
C THR A 67 -11.62 5.00 -8.62
N PRO A 68 -12.57 5.21 -7.69
CA PRO A 68 -13.01 6.54 -7.28
C PRO A 68 -11.95 7.19 -6.37
N TRP A 69 -10.87 7.68 -6.97
CA TRP A 69 -9.75 8.29 -6.29
C TRP A 69 -10.15 9.49 -5.45
N ARG A 70 -9.59 9.60 -4.24
CA ARG A 70 -9.86 10.69 -3.30
C ARG A 70 -8.57 11.34 -2.86
N GLY A 71 -8.53 12.66 -3.01
CA GLY A 71 -7.50 13.50 -2.40
C GLY A 71 -7.83 13.77 -0.94
N HIS A 72 -6.81 13.86 -0.10
CA HIS A 72 -6.93 14.23 1.29
C HIS A 72 -6.10 15.49 1.58
N GLU A 73 -6.56 16.27 2.52
CA GLU A 73 -5.84 17.44 3.01
C GLU A 73 -5.38 17.19 4.44
N LEU A 74 -4.17 17.60 4.74
CA LEU A 74 -3.58 17.54 6.07
C LEU A 74 -3.35 18.94 6.59
N TRP A 75 -3.71 19.17 7.84
CA TRP A 75 -3.35 20.40 8.52
C TRP A 75 -1.89 20.31 8.98
N MET A 76 -0.98 21.06 8.35
CA MET A 76 0.45 21.09 8.65
C MET A 76 0.98 22.51 8.51
N TYR A 77 1.85 22.91 9.42
CA TYR A 77 2.50 24.25 9.38
C TYR A 77 1.48 25.41 9.34
N ASP A 78 0.43 25.32 10.16
CA ASP A 78 -0.66 26.32 10.26
C ASP A 78 -1.42 26.58 8.95
N ARG A 79 -1.42 25.61 8.06
CA ARG A 79 -2.18 25.62 6.80
C ARG A 79 -2.64 24.24 6.39
N THR A 80 -3.67 24.21 5.58
CA THR A 80 -4.10 22.97 4.90
C THR A 80 -3.19 22.70 3.72
N VAL A 81 -2.63 21.49 3.66
CA VAL A 81 -1.74 21.04 2.60
C VAL A 81 -2.34 19.76 1.98
N PRO A 82 -2.53 19.71 0.66
CA PRO A 82 -2.98 18.47 0.01
C PRO A 82 -1.94 17.36 0.20
N GLU A 83 -2.41 16.15 0.52
CA GLU A 83 -1.54 14.97 0.50
C GLU A 83 -0.99 14.77 -0.92
N PRO A 84 0.33 14.53 -1.06
CA PRO A 84 0.94 14.33 -2.37
C PRO A 84 0.73 12.89 -2.85
N ARG A 85 -0.51 12.48 -2.96
CA ARG A 85 -1.06 11.27 -3.58
C ARG A 85 -2.58 11.28 -3.48
N VAL A 86 -3.26 10.46 -4.27
CA VAL A 86 -4.68 10.17 -4.11
C VAL A 86 -4.86 8.72 -3.70
N THR A 87 -5.92 8.42 -2.96
CA THR A 87 -6.09 7.09 -2.34
C THR A 87 -7.51 6.57 -2.50
N HIS A 88 -7.65 5.26 -2.41
CA HIS A 88 -8.94 4.60 -2.20
C HIS A 88 -8.79 3.40 -1.28
N ARG A 89 -9.90 2.96 -0.67
CA ARG A 89 -9.92 1.79 0.22
C ARG A 89 -11.19 1.00 0.00
N TRP A 90 -11.03 -0.31 -0.03
CA TRP A 90 -12.10 -1.29 -0.06
C TRP A 90 -12.05 -2.18 1.19
N ARG A 91 -13.17 -2.79 1.48
CA ARG A 91 -13.27 -3.83 2.50
C ARG A 91 -13.74 -5.12 1.84
N ILE A 92 -13.01 -6.20 2.06
CA ILE A 92 -13.34 -7.51 1.47
C ILE A 92 -14.67 -8.02 2.02
N ASP A 93 -14.95 -7.75 3.30
CA ASP A 93 -16.16 -8.14 4.02
C ASP A 93 -17.29 -7.09 3.94
N ALA A 94 -17.21 -6.10 3.06
CA ALA A 94 -18.24 -5.08 2.94
C ALA A 94 -19.59 -5.67 2.49
N GLY A 95 -20.68 -5.19 3.08
CA GLY A 95 -22.04 -5.56 2.66
C GLY A 95 -22.37 -5.03 1.27
N GLU A 96 -22.05 -3.77 1.02
CA GLU A 96 -22.33 -3.10 -0.24
C GLU A 96 -21.27 -3.45 -1.31
N PRO A 97 -21.69 -3.84 -2.53
CA PRO A 97 -20.77 -4.19 -3.61
C PRO A 97 -19.80 -3.06 -3.98
N ALA A 98 -20.23 -1.81 -3.92
CA ALA A 98 -19.40 -0.64 -4.26
C ALA A 98 -18.22 -0.45 -3.29
N ASP A 99 -18.30 -0.99 -2.07
CA ASP A 99 -17.23 -0.92 -1.07
C ASP A 99 -16.29 -2.12 -1.12
N ARG A 100 -16.56 -3.09 -2.00
CA ARG A 100 -15.70 -4.27 -2.21
C ARG A 100 -14.65 -3.99 -3.27
N PRO A 101 -13.46 -4.60 -3.15
CA PRO A 101 -12.49 -4.56 -4.24
C PRO A 101 -12.99 -5.35 -5.44
N GLU A 102 -12.42 -5.11 -6.61
CA GLU A 102 -12.64 -5.97 -7.76
C GLU A 102 -12.20 -7.42 -7.46
N PRO A 103 -12.75 -8.42 -8.18
CA PRO A 103 -12.52 -9.83 -7.88
C PRO A 103 -11.04 -10.20 -7.79
N LEU A 104 -10.20 -9.76 -8.72
CA LEU A 104 -8.77 -10.06 -8.72
C LEU A 104 -8.07 -9.60 -7.44
N LEU A 105 -8.42 -8.42 -6.90
CA LEU A 105 -7.83 -7.95 -5.63
C LEU A 105 -8.31 -8.78 -4.44
N ALA A 106 -9.52 -9.32 -4.48
CA ALA A 106 -10.02 -10.24 -3.46
C ALA A 106 -9.30 -11.59 -3.54
N ASP A 107 -9.07 -12.12 -4.74
CA ASP A 107 -8.33 -13.36 -4.97
C ASP A 107 -6.87 -13.21 -4.50
N MET A 108 -6.21 -12.10 -4.83
CA MET A 108 -4.86 -11.79 -4.32
C MET A 108 -4.82 -11.74 -2.80
N ALA A 109 -5.84 -11.15 -2.15
CA ALA A 109 -5.92 -11.11 -0.70
C ALA A 109 -6.04 -12.51 -0.08
N THR A 110 -6.77 -13.40 -0.74
CA THR A 110 -6.93 -14.82 -0.33
C THR A 110 -5.61 -15.57 -0.45
N GLU A 111 -4.96 -15.51 -1.61
CA GLU A 111 -3.69 -16.19 -1.86
C GLU A 111 -2.57 -15.72 -0.92
N LEU A 112 -2.46 -14.39 -0.74
CA LEU A 112 -1.52 -13.83 0.23
C LEU A 112 -1.87 -14.23 1.67
N GLY A 113 -3.17 -14.31 1.98
CA GLY A 113 -3.65 -14.76 3.28
C GLY A 113 -3.24 -16.19 3.60
N GLU A 114 -3.41 -17.10 2.66
CA GLU A 114 -2.97 -18.51 2.76
C GLU A 114 -1.46 -18.61 2.91
N ARG A 115 -0.70 -17.85 2.13
CA ARG A 115 0.77 -17.86 2.15
C ARG A 115 1.37 -17.40 3.48
N TYR A 116 0.77 -16.38 4.11
CA TYR A 116 1.31 -15.74 5.32
C TYR A 116 0.50 -16.03 6.59
N ASP A 117 -0.48 -16.93 6.51
CA ASP A 117 -1.38 -17.32 7.61
C ASP A 117 -2.05 -16.12 8.29
N VAL A 118 -2.64 -15.25 7.47
CA VAL A 118 -3.38 -14.07 7.94
C VAL A 118 -4.64 -13.83 7.11
N ALA A 119 -5.69 -13.31 7.75
CA ALA A 119 -6.89 -12.89 7.02
C ALA A 119 -6.78 -11.41 6.64
N PHE A 120 -6.53 -11.12 5.37
CA PHE A 120 -6.60 -9.76 4.86
C PHE A 120 -8.07 -9.35 4.70
N THR A 121 -8.46 -8.24 5.30
CA THR A 121 -9.85 -7.73 5.28
C THR A 121 -9.97 -6.37 4.61
N GLN A 122 -8.85 -5.71 4.38
CA GLN A 122 -8.80 -4.39 3.76
C GLN A 122 -7.83 -4.38 2.60
N VAL A 123 -8.28 -3.81 1.49
CA VAL A 123 -7.43 -3.46 0.34
C VAL A 123 -7.39 -1.95 0.22
N GLY A 124 -6.21 -1.39 0.11
CA GLY A 124 -6.00 0.03 -0.15
C GLY A 124 -5.25 0.24 -1.44
N ALA A 125 -5.52 1.34 -2.13
CA ALA A 125 -4.73 1.77 -3.27
C ALA A 125 -4.25 3.20 -3.07
N ASN A 126 -2.97 3.45 -3.36
CA ASN A 126 -2.38 4.78 -3.41
C ASN A 126 -1.88 5.03 -4.82
N LEU A 127 -2.41 6.06 -5.48
CA LEU A 127 -1.93 6.52 -6.77
C LEU A 127 -0.95 7.69 -6.54
N TYR A 128 0.27 7.49 -7.01
CA TYR A 128 1.30 8.50 -7.18
C TYR A 128 1.27 8.91 -8.65
N ARG A 129 0.82 10.13 -8.94
CA ARG A 129 0.53 10.62 -10.30
C ARG A 129 1.81 10.85 -11.10
N ASP A 130 2.86 11.25 -10.38
CA ASP A 130 4.18 11.54 -10.95
C ASP A 130 5.28 11.43 -9.87
N GLY A 131 6.47 11.89 -10.20
CA GLY A 131 7.62 11.86 -9.28
C GLY A 131 7.51 12.84 -8.10
N ALA A 132 6.64 13.85 -8.16
CA ALA A 132 6.42 14.80 -7.06
C ALA A 132 5.52 14.23 -5.96
N ASP A 133 4.67 13.26 -6.31
CA ASP A 133 3.87 12.55 -5.33
C ASP A 133 4.74 11.64 -4.45
N SER A 134 4.39 11.53 -3.18
CA SER A 134 5.22 10.87 -2.18
C SER A 134 4.42 10.47 -0.94
N VAL A 135 5.04 9.68 -0.08
CA VAL A 135 4.59 9.50 1.31
C VAL A 135 5.79 9.60 2.25
N ALA A 136 5.63 10.41 3.29
CA ALA A 136 6.65 10.61 4.32
C ALA A 136 6.86 9.33 5.14
N TRP A 137 7.92 9.30 5.95
CA TRP A 137 8.23 8.21 6.87
C TRP A 137 7.07 7.95 7.84
N HIS A 138 6.51 6.76 7.83
CA HIS A 138 5.43 6.34 8.70
C HIS A 138 5.43 4.82 8.91
N GLY A 139 4.70 4.36 9.90
CA GLY A 139 4.32 2.96 10.04
C GLY A 139 2.79 2.87 10.06
N ASP A 140 2.23 1.78 9.58
CA ASP A 140 0.79 1.57 9.57
C ASP A 140 0.24 1.50 10.99
N ARG A 141 -0.66 2.43 11.35
CA ARG A 141 -1.23 2.50 12.71
C ARG A 141 -1.91 1.19 13.11
N VAL A 142 -2.66 0.62 12.15
CA VAL A 142 -3.40 -0.63 12.36
C VAL A 142 -2.48 -1.74 12.86
N ALA A 143 -1.32 -1.88 12.24
CA ALA A 143 -0.39 -2.95 12.55
C ALA A 143 0.50 -2.64 13.77
N ARG A 144 0.60 -1.38 14.21
CA ARG A 144 1.42 -1.01 15.39
C ARG A 144 0.88 -1.53 16.72
N GLU A 145 -0.40 -1.81 16.80
CA GLU A 145 -1.04 -2.33 18.01
C GLU A 145 -0.82 -3.84 18.20
N MET A 146 -0.43 -4.53 17.11
CA MET A 146 -0.12 -5.96 17.14
C MET A 146 1.37 -6.19 17.35
N ALA A 147 1.73 -7.22 18.10
CA ALA A 147 3.12 -7.60 18.32
C ALA A 147 3.82 -7.95 17.02
N THR A 148 3.12 -8.69 16.16
CA THR A 148 3.53 -9.05 14.81
C THR A 148 2.40 -8.74 13.85
N SER A 149 2.73 -8.33 12.64
CA SER A 149 1.73 -8.04 11.62
C SER A 149 2.30 -8.27 10.23
N VAL A 150 1.43 -8.53 9.27
CA VAL A 150 1.79 -8.67 7.87
C VAL A 150 1.06 -7.60 7.07
N VAL A 151 1.80 -6.86 6.26
CA VAL A 151 1.27 -5.91 5.27
C VAL A 151 1.90 -6.25 3.94
N ALA A 152 1.09 -6.66 2.98
CA ALA A 152 1.54 -6.91 1.62
C ALA A 152 1.22 -5.72 0.73
N LEU A 153 2.06 -5.47 -0.26
CA LEU A 153 1.81 -4.48 -1.29
C LEU A 153 2.26 -4.97 -2.66
N VAL A 154 1.46 -4.69 -3.69
CA VAL A 154 1.79 -4.91 -5.09
C VAL A 154 1.98 -3.55 -5.76
N SER A 155 3.06 -3.42 -6.52
CA SER A 155 3.40 -2.22 -7.27
C SER A 155 2.93 -2.35 -8.71
N LEU A 156 2.30 -1.33 -9.25
CA LEU A 156 1.81 -1.27 -10.62
C LEU A 156 2.28 0.03 -11.26
N GLY A 157 2.65 -0.03 -12.54
CA GLY A 157 3.09 1.13 -13.29
C GLY A 157 4.56 1.48 -13.07
N ALA A 158 4.90 2.76 -12.97
CA ALA A 158 6.29 3.21 -12.93
C ALA A 158 7.05 2.69 -11.69
N THR A 159 8.31 2.29 -11.90
CA THR A 159 9.19 1.83 -10.81
C THR A 159 9.44 2.96 -9.79
N ARG A 160 9.15 2.68 -8.52
CA ARG A 160 9.41 3.61 -7.42
C ARG A 160 10.09 2.89 -6.25
N PRO A 161 11.04 3.53 -5.58
CA PRO A 161 11.63 2.96 -4.37
C PRO A 161 10.65 3.02 -3.20
N LEU A 162 10.46 1.88 -2.52
CA LEU A 162 9.98 1.84 -1.14
C LEU A 162 11.19 1.81 -0.22
N ARG A 163 11.29 2.76 0.71
CA ARG A 163 12.37 2.81 1.68
C ARG A 163 11.89 2.42 3.06
N LEU A 164 12.71 1.66 3.78
CA LEU A 164 12.50 1.30 5.17
C LEU A 164 13.65 1.80 6.03
N ARG A 165 13.36 2.28 7.24
CA ARG A 165 14.36 2.64 8.26
C ARG A 165 13.86 2.27 9.66
N PRO A 166 14.75 2.06 10.64
CA PRO A 166 14.34 1.90 12.04
C PRO A 166 13.51 3.10 12.52
N THR A 167 12.52 2.85 13.38
CA THR A 167 11.80 3.91 14.10
C THR A 167 12.80 4.69 14.95
N GLY A 168 12.76 6.02 14.87
CA GLY A 168 13.77 6.88 15.51
C GLY A 168 14.90 7.32 14.57
N GLY A 169 14.98 6.76 13.36
CA GLY A 169 15.96 7.15 12.35
C GLY A 169 17.10 6.14 12.17
N GLY A 170 18.07 6.51 11.36
CA GLY A 170 19.21 5.66 11.01
C GLY A 170 19.28 5.33 9.52
N ALA A 171 20.16 4.39 9.15
CA ALA A 171 20.33 3.95 7.78
C ALA A 171 19.04 3.34 7.22
N SER A 172 18.71 3.69 5.98
CA SER A 172 17.54 3.15 5.29
C SER A 172 17.95 2.10 4.27
N VAL A 173 17.11 1.05 4.15
CA VAL A 173 17.16 0.08 3.05
C VAL A 173 16.16 0.52 1.99
N SER A 174 16.49 0.32 0.71
CA SER A 174 15.65 0.72 -0.42
C SER A 174 15.33 -0.48 -1.29
N PHE A 175 14.06 -0.65 -1.60
CA PHE A 175 13.53 -1.68 -2.49
C PHE A 175 12.94 -0.99 -3.72
N PRO A 176 13.61 -1.01 -4.89
CA PRO A 176 13.01 -0.56 -6.13
C PRO A 176 11.92 -1.55 -6.52
N LEU A 177 10.68 -1.07 -6.66
CA LEU A 177 9.54 -1.91 -7.01
C LEU A 177 9.05 -1.54 -8.40
N ALA A 178 9.18 -2.48 -9.32
CA ALA A 178 8.67 -2.39 -10.68
C ALA A 178 7.17 -2.79 -10.75
N SER A 179 6.59 -2.67 -11.94
CA SER A 179 5.21 -3.17 -12.19
C SER A 179 5.15 -4.67 -11.99
N GLY A 180 4.16 -5.14 -11.23
CA GLY A 180 3.98 -6.55 -10.89
C GLY A 180 4.75 -7.05 -9.68
N ASP A 181 5.66 -6.27 -9.10
CA ASP A 181 6.42 -6.70 -7.92
C ASP A 181 5.55 -6.72 -6.67
N LEU A 182 5.69 -7.81 -5.90
CA LEU A 182 5.14 -7.94 -4.54
C LEU A 182 6.23 -7.65 -3.51
N LEU A 183 5.88 -6.87 -2.49
CA LEU A 183 6.68 -6.71 -1.28
C LEU A 183 5.80 -6.95 -0.05
N VAL A 184 6.28 -7.76 0.88
CA VAL A 184 5.57 -8.06 2.12
C VAL A 184 6.43 -7.67 3.31
N MET A 185 5.89 -6.84 4.17
CA MET A 185 6.49 -6.46 5.45
C MET A 185 5.88 -7.28 6.58
N GLY A 186 6.69 -7.98 7.34
CA GLY A 186 6.20 -8.85 8.40
C GLY A 186 6.96 -8.76 9.73
N GLY A 187 6.54 -9.59 10.68
CA GLY A 187 7.07 -9.57 12.03
C GLY A 187 6.81 -8.25 12.74
N SER A 188 7.82 -7.69 13.39
CA SER A 188 7.72 -6.41 14.10
C SER A 188 7.81 -5.17 13.19
N CYS A 189 7.85 -5.34 11.85
CA CYS A 189 8.18 -4.28 10.91
C CYS A 189 7.37 -3.00 11.12
N GLN A 190 6.05 -3.13 11.32
CA GLN A 190 5.19 -1.95 11.49
C GLN A 190 5.35 -1.25 12.87
N ARG A 191 6.01 -1.89 13.82
CA ARG A 191 6.29 -1.32 15.16
C ARG A 191 7.68 -0.71 15.26
N THR A 192 8.66 -1.39 14.68
CA THR A 192 10.08 -1.08 14.87
C THR A 192 10.71 -0.39 13.67
N TRP A 193 10.00 -0.36 12.53
CA TRP A 193 10.43 0.29 11.29
C TRP A 193 9.38 1.28 10.77
N GLN A 194 9.83 2.22 9.99
CA GLN A 194 9.04 3.15 9.19
C GLN A 194 9.32 2.90 7.71
N HIS A 195 8.32 3.15 6.88
CA HIS A 195 8.48 3.10 5.44
C HIS A 195 8.07 4.43 4.78
N SER A 196 8.58 4.67 3.58
CA SER A 196 8.30 5.88 2.80
C SER A 196 8.42 5.61 1.30
N VAL A 197 7.72 6.41 0.51
CA VAL A 197 7.93 6.53 -0.93
C VAL A 197 8.44 7.95 -1.20
N PRO A 198 9.74 8.13 -1.45
CA PRO A 198 10.31 9.47 -1.63
C PRO A 198 9.88 10.11 -2.95
N LYS A 199 9.97 11.43 -3.04
CA LYS A 199 9.91 12.12 -4.32
C LYS A 199 11.08 11.68 -5.20
N VAL A 200 10.83 11.60 -6.49
CA VAL A 200 11.84 11.30 -7.53
C VAL A 200 11.64 12.26 -8.68
N ARG A 201 12.67 12.42 -9.52
CA ARG A 201 12.59 13.22 -10.73
C ARG A 201 12.04 12.36 -11.87
N ASP A 202 11.26 12.95 -12.77
CA ASP A 202 10.83 12.37 -14.04
C ASP A 202 10.34 10.91 -13.94
N CYS A 203 9.24 10.71 -13.22
CA CYS A 203 8.64 9.41 -13.03
C CYS A 203 7.17 9.43 -13.46
N GLY A 204 6.77 8.42 -14.20
CA GLY A 204 5.37 8.19 -14.56
C GLY A 204 4.48 7.80 -13.38
N PRO A 205 3.19 7.59 -13.63
CA PRO A 205 2.24 7.22 -12.61
C PRO A 205 2.50 5.81 -12.07
N ARG A 206 2.22 5.63 -10.77
CA ARG A 206 2.33 4.36 -10.06
C ARG A 206 1.16 4.16 -9.13
N ILE A 207 0.59 2.96 -9.13
CA ILE A 207 -0.35 2.53 -8.10
C ILE A 207 0.36 1.55 -7.16
N SER A 208 0.19 1.75 -5.86
CA SER A 208 0.54 0.74 -4.85
C SER A 208 -0.75 0.19 -4.28
N VAL A 209 -1.00 -1.10 -4.46
CA VAL A 209 -2.12 -1.82 -3.85
C VAL A 209 -1.64 -2.46 -2.56
N GLN A 210 -2.30 -2.20 -1.43
CA GLN A 210 -1.89 -2.72 -0.12
C GLN A 210 -2.98 -3.60 0.49
N PHE A 211 -2.56 -4.73 1.04
CA PHE A 211 -3.40 -5.68 1.75
C PHE A 211 -3.08 -5.62 3.25
N ARG A 212 -4.13 -5.46 4.07
CA ARG A 212 -4.01 -5.36 5.52
C ARG A 212 -5.00 -6.27 6.20
N HIS A 213 -4.56 -6.95 7.26
CA HIS A 213 -5.48 -7.73 8.07
C HIS A 213 -6.19 -6.86 9.12
N ALA A 214 -7.40 -7.29 9.53
CA ALA A 214 -8.15 -6.63 10.57
C ALA A 214 -7.48 -6.84 11.94
N TYR A 215 -7.80 -5.96 12.88
CA TYR A 215 -7.54 -6.22 14.29
C TYR A 215 -8.35 -7.42 14.79
N PRO A 216 -7.83 -8.18 15.77
CA PRO A 216 -8.63 -9.18 16.46
C PRO A 216 -9.96 -8.60 16.93
N THR A 217 -11.04 -9.35 16.71
CA THR A 217 -12.40 -8.98 17.12
C THR A 217 -12.49 -8.91 18.65
N GLY A 218 -12.30 -7.82 19.24
CA GLY A 218 -12.33 -7.54 20.70
C GLY A 218 -12.00 -6.09 20.99
N ASP A 219 -11.32 -5.46 20.05
CA ASP A 219 -10.72 -4.14 20.24
C ASP A 219 -11.50 -2.98 19.56
N ARG A 220 -12.68 -3.25 18.99
CA ARG A 220 -13.48 -2.18 18.34
C ARG A 220 -13.94 -1.08 19.31
N ALA A 221 -14.15 -1.42 20.57
CA ALA A 221 -14.53 -0.45 21.60
C ALA A 221 -13.34 0.44 22.02
N ARG A 222 -12.16 -0.13 22.16
CA ARG A 222 -10.90 0.59 22.46
C ARG A 222 -10.46 1.54 21.35
N ARG A 223 -10.85 1.29 20.11
CA ARG A 223 -10.46 2.11 18.94
C ARG A 223 -11.11 3.49 18.93
N ARG A 224 -12.34 3.64 19.41
CA ARG A 224 -12.98 4.94 19.53
C ARG A 224 -12.29 5.82 20.56
N GLU A 225 -11.87 5.24 21.70
CA GLU A 225 -11.15 5.97 22.75
C GLU A 225 -9.75 6.42 22.30
N ILE A 226 -9.00 5.58 21.53
CA ILE A 226 -7.65 5.92 21.09
C ILE A 226 -7.65 6.90 19.90
N ALA A 227 -8.66 6.84 19.03
CA ALA A 227 -8.79 7.79 17.91
C ALA A 227 -9.10 9.23 18.39
N ASP A 228 -9.73 9.36 19.55
CA ASP A 228 -10.09 10.65 20.17
C ASP A 228 -9.02 11.17 21.15
N THR A 229 -7.96 10.40 21.43
CA THR A 229 -6.88 10.84 22.34
C THR A 229 -5.88 11.72 21.58
N PRO A 230 -5.69 13.00 21.98
CA PRO A 230 -4.69 13.87 21.37
C PRO A 230 -3.29 13.27 21.55
N VAL A 231 -2.53 13.18 20.45
CA VAL A 231 -1.11 12.78 20.52
C VAL A 231 -0.34 13.89 21.26
N PRO A 232 0.38 13.58 22.38
CA PRO A 232 1.21 14.57 23.03
C PRO A 232 2.26 15.10 22.05
N GLN A 233 2.33 16.42 21.90
CA GLN A 233 3.39 17.09 21.14
C GLN A 233 4.71 16.91 21.91
N PRO A 234 5.82 16.53 21.27
CA PRO A 234 7.12 16.57 21.91
C PRO A 234 7.49 18.02 22.21
N ARG A 235 7.96 18.26 23.46
CA ARG A 235 8.52 19.54 23.90
C ARG A 235 9.87 19.77 23.24
#